data_12475a38b5daa1312827f967e2f81ac7
#
_entry.id   12475a38b5daa1312827f967e2f81ac7
#
_cell.length_a   1.000
_cell.length_b   1.000
_cell.length_c   1.000
_cell.angle_alpha   90.00
_cell.angle_beta   90.00
_cell.angle_gamma   90.00
#
_symmetry.space_group_name_H-M   'P 1'
#
loop_
_entity.id
_entity.type
_entity.pdbx_description
1 polymer ?
#
loop_
_entity_poly.entity_id
_entity_poly.type
_entity_poly.pdbx_seq_one_letter_code
_entity_poly.pdbx_strand_id
1 'polypeptide(L)'
;SQYWDIVLNNGAQFQYGEVLQDSISRDADYAALFSKYSRYGGGVTASSYGLKLRNALKSYSLDAGSLSNWSNPASAGNLTSWVESHDNYSNDPNADDASTKMSEWQMTMGWGVIGSRSQTMPLYFDRPVGSGGSQPQFSEESKLGDAGADSWKDAQVVAVNHFRNTMNNNKASEYLRNCGANSCLMVERYIKDGNFKNDGVTITNMGDTQELSGTATNLD
;
A
#
# COMPACT_ATOMS: atom_id res chain seq x y z
N SER A 1 18.64 -7.01 23.05
CA SER A 1 17.71 -7.91 22.34
C SER A 1 16.82 -8.73 23.27
N GLN A 2 17.23 -9.05 24.51
CA GLN A 2 16.44 -9.90 25.41
C GLN A 2 15.00 -9.44 25.61
N TYR A 3 14.76 -8.14 25.69
CA TYR A 3 13.39 -7.60 25.82
C TYR A 3 12.52 -7.88 24.58
N TRP A 4 13.09 -7.68 23.41
CA TRP A 4 12.38 -7.91 22.16
C TRP A 4 12.08 -9.40 21.95
N ASP A 5 13.00 -10.29 22.32
CA ASP A 5 12.75 -11.72 22.25
C ASP A 5 11.57 -12.15 23.14
N ILE A 6 11.39 -11.52 24.30
CA ILE A 6 10.24 -11.78 25.17
C ILE A 6 8.94 -11.20 24.58
N VAL A 7 8.97 -9.96 24.11
CA VAL A 7 7.80 -9.28 23.57
C VAL A 7 7.30 -9.94 22.28
N LEU A 8 8.21 -10.30 21.38
CA LEU A 8 7.86 -10.80 20.07
C LEU A 8 7.56 -12.30 20.03
N ASN A 9 8.08 -13.08 20.99
CA ASN A 9 7.80 -14.50 21.09
C ASN A 9 6.46 -14.77 21.80
N ASN A 10 5.39 -14.22 21.26
CA ASN A 10 4.03 -14.26 21.83
C ASN A 10 3.06 -15.16 21.04
N GLY A 11 3.53 -15.84 20.01
CA GLY A 11 2.72 -16.70 19.15
C GLY A 11 1.89 -15.99 18.09
N ALA A 12 2.02 -14.68 17.93
CA ALA A 12 1.33 -13.94 16.89
C ALA A 12 1.74 -14.44 15.49
N GLN A 13 0.76 -14.56 14.60
CA GLN A 13 0.98 -15.06 13.25
C GLN A 13 1.69 -14.03 12.36
N PHE A 14 1.46 -12.75 12.64
CA PHE A 14 2.02 -11.60 11.93
C PHE A 14 2.35 -10.50 12.93
N GLN A 15 3.53 -9.92 12.80
CA GLN A 15 4.00 -8.83 13.66
C GLN A 15 4.76 -7.81 12.84
N TYR A 16 4.52 -6.54 13.10
CA TYR A 16 5.33 -5.46 12.57
C TYR A 16 5.54 -4.38 13.61
N GLY A 17 6.59 -3.60 13.45
CA GLY A 17 6.90 -2.45 14.30
C GLY A 17 6.89 -1.17 13.50
N GLU A 18 6.37 -0.12 14.10
CA GLU A 18 6.57 1.21 13.59
C GLU A 18 8.00 1.65 13.91
N VAL A 19 8.78 1.85 12.87
CA VAL A 19 10.15 2.36 12.96
C VAL A 19 10.23 3.60 12.07
N LEU A 20 10.40 4.75 12.70
CA LEU A 20 10.50 6.00 11.97
C LEU A 20 11.87 6.06 11.29
N GLN A 21 11.84 6.31 9.98
CA GLN A 21 13.05 6.43 9.18
C GLN A 21 13.73 7.76 9.46
N ASP A 22 15.01 7.69 9.76
CA ASP A 22 15.90 8.84 9.94
C ASP A 22 17.18 8.68 9.10
N SER A 23 18.15 9.57 9.30
CA SER A 23 19.43 9.53 8.58
C SER A 23 20.29 8.30 8.89
N ILE A 24 19.98 7.56 9.96
CA ILE A 24 20.68 6.35 10.41
C ILE A 24 19.67 5.23 10.55
N SER A 25 18.83 5.04 9.54
CA SER A 25 17.78 4.03 9.58
C SER A 25 18.35 2.62 9.82
N ARG A 26 17.77 1.94 10.80
CA ARG A 26 18.08 0.55 11.14
C ARG A 26 16.94 -0.37 10.78
N ASP A 27 16.14 0.03 9.81
CA ASP A 27 14.94 -0.70 9.41
C ASP A 27 15.23 -2.16 9.06
N ALA A 28 16.37 -2.44 8.44
CA ALA A 28 16.77 -3.82 8.13
C ALA A 28 16.99 -4.66 9.39
N ASP A 29 17.63 -4.09 10.42
CA ASP A 29 17.87 -4.76 11.70
C ASP A 29 16.55 -5.02 12.43
N TYR A 30 15.65 -4.04 12.46
CA TYR A 30 14.35 -4.18 13.09
C TYR A 30 13.44 -5.14 12.30
N ALA A 31 13.47 -5.08 10.98
CA ALA A 31 12.74 -6.01 10.13
C ALA A 31 13.16 -7.46 10.39
N ALA A 32 14.45 -7.73 10.48
CA ALA A 32 14.97 -9.06 10.81
C ALA A 32 14.52 -9.52 12.20
N LEU A 33 14.49 -8.60 13.18
CA LEU A 33 14.04 -8.89 14.53
C LEU A 33 12.56 -9.27 14.57
N PHE A 34 11.68 -8.47 13.93
CA PHE A 34 10.23 -8.73 13.91
C PHE A 34 9.89 -10.01 13.12
N SER A 35 10.57 -10.26 12.02
CA SER A 35 10.33 -11.43 11.18
C SER A 35 10.70 -12.75 11.85
N LYS A 36 11.64 -12.74 12.81
CA LYS A 36 12.14 -13.93 13.49
C LYS A 36 11.03 -14.75 14.18
N TYR A 37 10.02 -14.08 14.70
CA TYR A 37 8.95 -14.69 15.48
C TYR A 37 7.59 -14.72 14.76
N SER A 38 7.53 -14.23 13.54
CA SER A 38 6.29 -14.16 12.78
C SER A 38 6.21 -15.29 11.76
N ARG A 39 5.07 -15.99 11.73
CA ARG A 39 4.85 -17.10 10.80
C ARG A 39 4.64 -16.65 9.37
N TYR A 40 3.94 -15.53 9.17
CA TYR A 40 3.52 -15.02 7.86
C TYR A 40 4.26 -13.75 7.45
N GLY A 41 5.49 -13.63 7.89
CA GLY A 41 6.26 -12.43 7.67
C GLY A 41 6.04 -11.42 8.81
N GLY A 42 6.50 -10.26 8.62
CA GLY A 42 6.51 -9.19 9.61
C GLY A 42 7.70 -8.30 9.34
N GLY A 43 7.76 -7.17 9.95
CA GLY A 43 8.87 -6.29 9.71
C GLY A 43 8.59 -4.88 10.20
N VAL A 44 8.86 -3.92 9.37
CA VAL A 44 8.77 -2.50 9.70
C VAL A 44 7.88 -1.75 8.73
N THR A 45 7.41 -0.58 9.17
CA THR A 45 6.57 0.30 8.38
C THR A 45 7.34 0.97 7.24
N ALA A 46 6.75 1.02 6.05
CA ALA A 46 7.30 1.72 4.89
C ALA A 46 6.83 3.19 4.85
N SER A 47 7.15 3.96 5.91
CA SER A 47 6.62 5.32 6.13
C SER A 47 6.99 6.27 4.99
N SER A 48 8.25 6.28 4.55
CA SER A 48 8.70 7.12 3.43
C SER A 48 8.00 6.79 2.12
N TYR A 49 7.70 5.51 1.89
CA TYR A 49 6.92 5.11 0.73
C TYR A 49 5.46 5.59 0.83
N GLY A 50 4.86 5.48 2.00
CA GLY A 50 3.51 5.99 2.25
C GLY A 50 3.39 7.49 1.94
N LEU A 51 4.34 8.29 2.41
CA LEU A 51 4.41 9.72 2.10
C LEU A 51 4.56 9.96 0.58
N LYS A 52 5.48 9.24 -0.08
CA LYS A 52 5.69 9.33 -1.52
C LYS A 52 4.40 9.02 -2.28
N LEU A 53 3.70 7.95 -1.91
CA LEU A 53 2.45 7.54 -2.54
C LEU A 53 1.37 8.61 -2.35
N ARG A 54 1.16 9.12 -1.15
CA ARG A 54 0.18 10.19 -0.89
C ARG A 54 0.49 11.46 -1.70
N ASN A 55 1.74 11.84 -1.82
CA ASN A 55 2.15 12.97 -2.65
C ASN A 55 1.86 12.72 -4.14
N ALA A 56 2.11 11.52 -4.64
CA ALA A 56 1.77 11.12 -5.99
C ALA A 56 0.25 11.19 -6.24
N LEU A 57 -0.56 10.70 -5.30
CA LEU A 57 -2.02 10.76 -5.37
C LEU A 57 -2.56 12.19 -5.31
N LYS A 58 -2.02 13.04 -4.42
CA LYS A 58 -2.39 14.46 -4.30
C LYS A 58 -2.08 15.24 -5.57
N SER A 59 -0.99 14.91 -6.26
CA SER A 59 -0.55 15.57 -7.50
C SER A 59 -1.07 14.90 -8.77
N TYR A 60 -1.84 13.83 -8.66
CA TYR A 60 -2.32 13.04 -9.82
C TYR A 60 -1.18 12.53 -10.71
N SER A 61 -0.03 12.23 -10.12
CA SER A 61 1.18 11.81 -10.84
C SER A 61 1.74 10.52 -10.27
N LEU A 62 1.40 9.41 -10.90
CA LEU A 62 1.80 8.06 -10.53
C LEU A 62 3.04 7.62 -11.33
N ASP A 63 4.17 8.29 -11.12
CA ASP A 63 5.41 7.95 -11.83
C ASP A 63 5.91 6.54 -11.44
N ALA A 64 5.96 5.65 -12.42
CA ALA A 64 6.34 4.26 -12.23
C ALA A 64 7.77 4.10 -11.72
N GLY A 65 8.70 4.94 -12.18
CA GLY A 65 10.10 4.93 -11.75
C GLY A 65 10.23 5.23 -10.25
N SER A 66 9.51 6.24 -9.78
CA SER A 66 9.46 6.61 -8.38
C SER A 66 8.75 5.54 -7.53
N LEU A 67 7.55 5.12 -7.95
CA LEU A 67 6.70 4.22 -7.16
C LEU A 67 7.17 2.76 -7.16
N SER A 68 8.07 2.36 -8.06
CA SER A 68 8.67 1.02 -8.03
C SER A 68 9.60 0.82 -6.83
N ASN A 69 10.24 1.87 -6.35
CA ASN A 69 11.21 1.83 -5.26
C ASN A 69 10.54 2.05 -3.91
N TRP A 70 10.65 1.08 -3.01
CA TRP A 70 10.08 1.15 -1.66
C TRP A 70 10.76 2.15 -0.73
N SER A 71 11.94 2.68 -1.12
CA SER A 71 12.65 3.72 -0.35
C SER A 71 12.94 3.32 1.10
N ASN A 72 13.35 2.07 1.30
CA ASN A 72 13.62 1.52 2.61
C ASN A 72 14.81 0.55 2.52
N PRO A 73 15.75 0.55 3.49
CA PRO A 73 16.88 -0.38 3.51
C PRO A 73 16.48 -1.84 3.80
N ALA A 74 15.30 -2.07 4.37
CA ALA A 74 14.80 -3.41 4.60
C ALA A 74 14.34 -4.07 3.30
N SER A 75 14.39 -5.38 3.24
CA SER A 75 13.82 -6.15 2.14
C SER A 75 12.32 -5.87 2.01
N ALA A 76 11.84 -5.68 0.80
CA ALA A 76 10.44 -5.38 0.55
C ALA A 76 9.46 -6.43 1.12
N GLY A 77 9.88 -7.70 1.21
CA GLY A 77 9.09 -8.74 1.87
C GLY A 77 8.90 -8.54 3.38
N ASN A 78 9.72 -7.67 3.98
CA ASN A 78 9.68 -7.34 5.40
C ASN A 78 9.14 -5.93 5.66
N LEU A 79 8.39 -5.38 4.72
CA LEU A 79 7.78 -4.07 4.85
C LEU A 79 6.27 -4.18 4.96
N THR A 80 5.70 -3.35 5.82
CA THR A 80 4.26 -3.09 5.90
C THR A 80 3.97 -1.77 5.22
N SER A 81 3.12 -1.77 4.21
CA SER A 81 2.76 -0.58 3.43
C SER A 81 1.30 -0.18 3.65
N TRP A 82 0.99 1.07 3.43
CA TRP A 82 -0.37 1.61 3.48
C TRP A 82 -0.50 2.84 2.59
N VAL A 83 -1.70 3.16 2.21
CA VAL A 83 -2.03 4.46 1.62
C VAL A 83 -2.21 5.47 2.74
N GLU A 84 -2.93 5.07 3.77
CA GLU A 84 -3.32 5.85 4.93
C GLU A 84 -3.17 5.03 6.21
N SER A 85 -2.80 5.67 7.30
CA SER A 85 -2.79 5.12 8.66
C SER A 85 -3.60 6.02 9.59
N HIS A 86 -3.82 5.56 10.82
CA HIS A 86 -4.47 6.37 11.84
C HIS A 86 -3.73 7.69 12.09
N ASP A 87 -2.40 7.70 12.06
CA ASP A 87 -1.62 8.93 12.27
C ASP A 87 -1.75 9.90 11.11
N ASN A 88 -1.64 9.43 9.87
CA ASN A 88 -1.80 10.29 8.70
C ASN A 88 -3.21 10.87 8.59
N TYR A 89 -4.19 10.16 9.13
CA TYR A 89 -5.59 10.59 9.12
C TYR A 89 -5.94 11.48 10.32
N SER A 90 -5.58 11.07 11.55
CA SER A 90 -6.10 11.70 12.78
C SER A 90 -5.24 12.82 13.34
N ASN A 91 -4.00 12.98 12.88
CA ASN A 91 -3.14 14.09 13.28
C ASN A 91 -3.57 15.41 12.60
N ASP A 92 -2.72 16.42 12.62
CA ASP A 92 -3.03 17.72 12.01
C ASP A 92 -3.37 17.55 10.51
N PRO A 93 -4.61 17.89 10.08
CA PRO A 93 -5.01 17.76 8.69
C PRO A 93 -4.28 18.69 7.72
N ASN A 94 -3.46 19.60 8.22
CA ASN A 94 -2.62 20.49 7.42
C ASN A 94 -1.15 20.04 7.36
N ALA A 95 -0.79 18.97 8.05
CA ALA A 95 0.57 18.42 7.96
C ALA A 95 0.85 17.89 6.54
N ASP A 96 2.10 17.95 6.11
CA ASP A 96 2.50 17.55 4.74
C ASP A 96 2.17 16.08 4.45
N ASP A 97 2.27 15.23 5.45
CA ASP A 97 1.98 13.80 5.34
C ASP A 97 0.52 13.43 5.60
N ALA A 98 -0.33 14.41 5.95
CA ALA A 98 -1.74 14.17 6.24
C ALA A 98 -2.51 13.65 5.03
N SER A 99 -3.41 12.72 5.29
CA SER A 99 -4.31 12.13 4.31
C SER A 99 -5.76 12.59 4.45
N THR A 100 -6.13 13.23 5.55
CA THR A 100 -7.51 13.58 5.91
C THR A 100 -8.28 14.25 4.78
N LYS A 101 -7.63 15.18 4.07
CA LYS A 101 -8.26 15.94 2.97
C LYS A 101 -8.29 15.19 1.63
N MET A 102 -7.65 14.05 1.53
CA MET A 102 -7.71 13.23 0.33
C MET A 102 -9.08 12.56 0.25
N SER A 103 -9.63 12.46 -0.96
CA SER A 103 -10.91 11.81 -1.19
C SER A 103 -10.81 10.29 -1.02
N GLU A 104 -11.93 9.62 -0.77
CA GLU A 104 -11.98 8.15 -0.76
C GLU A 104 -11.59 7.55 -2.11
N TRP A 105 -11.93 8.23 -3.21
CA TRP A 105 -11.46 7.82 -4.53
C TRP A 105 -9.93 7.81 -4.62
N GLN A 106 -9.24 8.81 -4.08
CA GLN A 106 -7.77 8.80 -4.03
C GLN A 106 -7.23 7.64 -3.16
N MET A 107 -7.94 7.29 -2.07
CA MET A 107 -7.58 6.11 -1.26
C MET A 107 -7.72 4.82 -2.08
N THR A 108 -8.81 4.67 -2.81
CA THR A 108 -9.05 3.52 -3.71
C THR A 108 -7.97 3.43 -4.80
N MET A 109 -7.60 4.55 -5.41
CA MET A 109 -6.49 4.59 -6.38
C MET A 109 -5.15 4.19 -5.75
N GLY A 110 -4.87 4.70 -4.56
CA GLY A 110 -3.68 4.30 -3.80
C GLY A 110 -3.66 2.80 -3.49
N TRP A 111 -4.81 2.23 -3.13
CA TRP A 111 -4.95 0.79 -2.95
C TRP A 111 -4.71 0.03 -4.26
N GLY A 112 -5.18 0.54 -5.38
CA GLY A 112 -4.86 0.02 -6.71
C GLY A 112 -3.35 -0.09 -6.94
N VAL A 113 -2.58 0.88 -6.46
CA VAL A 113 -1.11 0.87 -6.57
C VAL A 113 -0.48 -0.18 -5.66
N ILE A 114 -0.68 -0.11 -4.33
CA ILE A 114 0.04 -0.99 -3.39
C ILE A 114 -0.57 -2.39 -3.31
N GLY A 115 -1.89 -2.50 -3.41
CA GLY A 115 -2.60 -3.77 -3.32
C GLY A 115 -2.32 -4.69 -4.52
N SER A 116 -1.98 -4.16 -5.67
CA SER A 116 -1.65 -4.93 -6.88
C SER A 116 -0.25 -5.54 -6.86
N ARG A 117 0.64 -5.06 -6.00
CA ARG A 117 2.05 -5.43 -5.99
C ARG A 117 2.31 -6.77 -5.33
N SER A 118 3.42 -7.41 -5.69
CA SER A 118 3.82 -8.71 -5.16
C SER A 118 4.42 -8.62 -3.76
N GLN A 119 5.01 -7.48 -3.49
CA GLN A 119 5.85 -7.24 -2.31
C GLN A 119 5.10 -6.47 -1.24
N THR A 120 5.67 -6.38 -0.06
CA THR A 120 5.12 -5.78 1.15
C THR A 120 3.85 -6.47 1.67
N MET A 121 3.44 -6.07 2.86
CA MET A 121 2.13 -6.40 3.43
C MET A 121 1.30 -5.13 3.51
N PRO A 122 0.38 -4.90 2.57
CA PRO A 122 -0.45 -3.72 2.56
C PRO A 122 -1.53 -3.83 3.63
N LEU A 123 -1.66 -2.77 4.44
CA LEU A 123 -2.72 -2.58 5.41
C LEU A 123 -3.74 -1.57 4.87
N TYR A 124 -5.00 -1.90 5.01
CA TYR A 124 -6.11 -1.03 4.67
C TYR A 124 -6.57 -0.28 5.91
N PHE A 125 -6.66 1.04 5.83
CA PHE A 125 -7.28 1.88 6.85
C PHE A 125 -8.68 2.26 6.41
N ASP A 126 -9.67 2.00 7.27
CA ASP A 126 -11.06 2.32 7.02
C ASP A 126 -11.46 3.53 7.85
N ARG A 127 -11.86 4.60 7.19
CA ARG A 127 -12.20 5.87 7.82
C ARG A 127 -13.50 5.77 8.61
N PRO A 128 -13.70 6.63 9.61
CA PRO A 128 -15.02 6.78 10.22
C PRO A 128 -16.08 7.17 9.17
N VAL A 129 -17.28 6.67 9.33
CA VAL A 129 -18.40 6.97 8.42
C VAL A 129 -18.60 8.48 8.28
N GLY A 130 -18.73 8.96 7.04
CA GLY A 130 -19.01 10.37 6.73
C GLY A 130 -17.88 11.33 7.06
N SER A 131 -16.62 10.85 7.06
CA SER A 131 -15.47 11.66 7.41
C SER A 131 -14.42 11.71 6.30
N GLY A 132 -13.56 12.73 6.36
CA GLY A 132 -12.44 12.91 5.44
C GLY A 132 -12.81 13.49 4.06
N GLY A 133 -11.81 13.80 3.27
CA GLY A 133 -12.00 14.51 2.00
C GLY A 133 -12.53 15.93 2.22
N SER A 134 -13.71 16.22 1.71
CA SER A 134 -14.44 17.48 1.94
C SER A 134 -15.28 17.49 3.23
N GLN A 135 -15.41 16.35 3.89
CA GLN A 135 -16.12 16.22 5.15
C GLN A 135 -15.18 16.49 6.34
N PRO A 136 -15.71 16.69 7.55
CA PRO A 136 -14.89 16.78 8.75
C PRO A 136 -13.99 15.56 8.93
N GLN A 137 -12.86 15.74 9.62
CA GLN A 137 -11.93 14.65 9.96
C GLN A 137 -12.62 13.53 10.73
N PHE A 138 -13.49 13.90 11.68
CA PHE A 138 -14.36 12.98 12.39
C PHE A 138 -15.78 13.53 12.33
N SER A 139 -16.78 12.66 12.12
CA SER A 139 -18.16 13.08 12.25
C SER A 139 -18.49 13.35 13.72
N GLU A 140 -19.42 14.29 13.98
CA GLU A 140 -19.86 14.59 15.35
C GLU A 140 -20.50 13.36 16.04
N GLU A 141 -21.01 12.43 15.25
CA GLU A 141 -21.67 11.21 15.74
C GLU A 141 -20.69 10.05 15.94
N SER A 142 -19.44 10.15 15.48
CA SER A 142 -18.48 9.04 15.62
C SER A 142 -18.06 8.84 17.06
N LYS A 143 -18.11 7.60 17.52
CA LYS A 143 -17.75 7.19 18.88
C LYS A 143 -16.72 6.06 18.81
N LEU A 144 -15.92 5.97 19.85
CA LEU A 144 -14.99 4.86 20.00
C LEU A 144 -15.76 3.51 19.95
N GLY A 145 -15.33 2.65 19.03
CA GLY A 145 -15.95 1.34 18.81
C GLY A 145 -17.00 1.30 17.69
N ASP A 146 -17.31 2.42 17.07
CA ASP A 146 -18.17 2.43 15.88
C ASP A 146 -17.45 1.78 14.68
N ALA A 147 -18.25 1.19 13.80
CA ALA A 147 -17.74 0.63 12.56
C ALA A 147 -17.22 1.73 11.62
N GLY A 148 -16.22 1.40 10.80
CA GLY A 148 -15.75 2.28 9.72
C GLY A 148 -16.73 2.35 8.54
N ALA A 149 -16.31 3.07 7.52
CA ALA A 149 -17.13 3.36 6.32
C ALA A 149 -17.37 2.15 5.40
N ASP A 150 -16.77 1.01 5.69
CA ASP A 150 -16.86 -0.21 4.86
C ASP A 150 -16.28 -0.04 3.43
N SER A 151 -15.45 0.97 3.19
CA SER A 151 -14.84 1.24 1.87
C SER A 151 -13.99 0.09 1.34
N TRP A 152 -13.51 -0.78 2.23
CA TRP A 152 -12.84 -2.03 1.87
C TRP A 152 -13.74 -3.02 1.11
N LYS A 153 -15.06 -2.81 1.12
CA LYS A 153 -16.06 -3.60 0.37
C LYS A 153 -16.28 -3.09 -1.05
N ASP A 154 -15.71 -1.95 -1.41
CA ASP A 154 -15.85 -1.40 -2.77
C ASP A 154 -15.36 -2.38 -3.81
N ALA A 155 -16.09 -2.48 -4.91
CA ALA A 155 -15.81 -3.46 -5.97
C ALA A 155 -14.37 -3.37 -6.49
N GLN A 156 -13.80 -2.16 -6.60
CA GLN A 156 -12.43 -1.95 -7.04
C GLN A 156 -11.41 -2.46 -6.01
N VAL A 157 -11.63 -2.18 -4.71
CA VAL A 157 -10.80 -2.69 -3.62
C VAL A 157 -10.83 -4.21 -3.57
N VAL A 158 -12.02 -4.78 -3.65
CA VAL A 158 -12.22 -6.24 -3.67
C VAL A 158 -11.53 -6.87 -4.88
N ALA A 159 -11.66 -6.29 -6.07
CA ALA A 159 -11.01 -6.78 -7.28
C ALA A 159 -9.48 -6.78 -7.16
N VAL A 160 -8.89 -5.72 -6.60
CA VAL A 160 -7.45 -5.63 -6.35
C VAL A 160 -7.00 -6.70 -5.36
N ASN A 161 -7.77 -6.95 -4.30
CA ASN A 161 -7.47 -8.00 -3.32
C ASN A 161 -7.49 -9.40 -3.96
N HIS A 162 -8.48 -9.69 -4.79
CA HIS A 162 -8.56 -10.94 -5.54
C HIS A 162 -7.38 -11.10 -6.50
N PHE A 163 -7.07 -10.05 -7.26
CA PHE A 163 -5.91 -10.02 -8.15
C PHE A 163 -4.62 -10.33 -7.39
N ARG A 164 -4.35 -9.59 -6.30
CA ARG A 164 -3.17 -9.80 -5.47
C ARG A 164 -3.06 -11.25 -4.99
N ASN A 165 -4.13 -11.78 -4.41
CA ASN A 165 -4.13 -13.12 -3.85
C ASN A 165 -3.86 -14.19 -4.90
N THR A 166 -4.49 -14.07 -6.07
CA THR A 166 -4.26 -14.98 -7.20
C THR A 166 -2.81 -14.93 -7.65
N MET A 167 -2.29 -13.73 -7.92
CA MET A 167 -0.92 -13.55 -8.42
C MET A 167 0.14 -13.96 -7.40
N ASN A 168 -0.09 -13.71 -6.11
CA ASN A 168 0.84 -14.11 -5.06
C ASN A 168 0.83 -15.63 -4.83
N ASN A 169 -0.32 -16.29 -4.92
CA ASN A 169 -0.41 -17.75 -4.87
C ASN A 169 0.39 -18.39 -6.01
N ASN A 170 0.37 -17.77 -7.18
CA ASN A 170 1.15 -18.18 -8.35
C ASN A 170 2.62 -17.74 -8.27
N LYS A 171 3.01 -16.98 -7.26
CA LYS A 171 4.36 -16.40 -7.10
C LYS A 171 4.79 -15.51 -8.27
N ALA A 172 3.85 -14.82 -8.89
CA ALA A 172 4.09 -13.95 -10.02
C ALA A 172 5.01 -12.78 -9.66
N SER A 173 5.99 -12.51 -10.52
CA SER A 173 6.84 -11.33 -10.48
C SER A 173 6.04 -10.05 -10.72
N GLU A 174 6.66 -8.89 -10.54
CA GLU A 174 6.01 -7.60 -10.83
C GLU A 174 6.88 -6.70 -11.69
N TYR A 175 6.22 -5.87 -12.48
CA TYR A 175 6.84 -4.75 -13.17
C TYR A 175 5.86 -3.57 -13.24
N LEU A 176 6.35 -2.36 -12.92
CA LEU A 176 5.55 -1.14 -12.97
C LEU A 176 5.95 -0.31 -14.18
N ARG A 177 4.94 0.20 -14.89
CA ARG A 177 5.14 1.17 -15.98
C ARG A 177 4.00 2.18 -16.04
N ASN A 178 4.25 3.32 -16.64
CA ASN A 178 3.18 4.24 -16.96
C ASN A 178 2.45 3.80 -18.24
N CYS A 179 1.17 4.08 -18.32
CA CYS A 179 0.30 3.74 -19.44
C CYS A 179 -0.15 5.01 -20.18
N GLY A 180 0.74 5.57 -20.97
CA GLY A 180 0.49 6.77 -21.77
C GLY A 180 0.89 8.08 -21.09
N ALA A 181 0.54 8.27 -19.80
CA ALA A 181 0.89 9.45 -19.03
C ALA A 181 1.21 9.09 -17.57
N ASN A 182 1.84 10.02 -16.86
CA ASN A 182 2.17 9.80 -15.44
C ASN A 182 0.94 9.71 -14.52
N SER A 183 -0.24 10.11 -14.96
CA SER A 183 -1.49 9.90 -14.22
C SER A 183 -1.99 8.45 -14.28
N CYS A 184 -1.40 7.62 -15.12
CA CYS A 184 -1.78 6.21 -15.29
C CYS A 184 -0.61 5.30 -14.99
N LEU A 185 -0.84 4.37 -14.05
CA LEU A 185 0.13 3.34 -13.65
C LEU A 185 -0.42 1.95 -13.95
N MET A 186 0.39 1.15 -14.62
CA MET A 186 0.14 -0.28 -14.83
C MET A 186 1.06 -1.09 -13.92
N VAL A 187 0.50 -2.07 -13.22
CA VAL A 187 1.27 -3.09 -12.52
C VAL A 187 1.09 -4.41 -13.27
N GLU A 188 2.14 -4.88 -13.90
CA GLU A 188 2.20 -6.20 -14.53
C GLU A 188 2.57 -7.25 -13.48
N ARG A 189 1.85 -8.37 -13.47
CA ARG A 189 2.18 -9.55 -12.67
C ARG A 189 2.32 -10.74 -13.60
N TYR A 190 3.45 -11.45 -13.56
CA TYR A 190 3.80 -12.44 -14.58
C TYR A 190 4.70 -13.55 -14.03
N ILE A 191 4.67 -14.71 -14.69
CA ILE A 191 5.49 -15.89 -14.35
C ILE A 191 6.50 -16.22 -15.45
N LYS A 192 6.20 -15.94 -16.70
CA LYS A 192 6.99 -16.33 -17.89
C LYS A 192 7.07 -17.86 -18.08
N ASP A 193 5.92 -18.51 -17.97
CA ASP A 193 5.79 -19.95 -18.17
C ASP A 193 5.09 -20.32 -19.49
N GLY A 194 4.87 -19.35 -20.39
CA GLY A 194 4.15 -19.52 -21.65
C GLY A 194 2.63 -19.64 -21.47
N ASN A 195 2.10 -19.25 -20.32
CA ASN A 195 0.68 -19.39 -20.01
C ASN A 195 0.06 -18.09 -19.49
N PHE A 196 -0.56 -17.33 -20.38
CA PHE A 196 -1.25 -16.08 -20.06
C PHE A 196 -2.25 -16.17 -18.91
N LYS A 197 -2.77 -17.35 -18.57
CA LYS A 197 -3.70 -17.50 -17.45
C LYS A 197 -3.07 -17.21 -16.09
N ASN A 198 -1.74 -17.25 -16.02
CA ASN A 198 -1.00 -16.99 -14.81
C ASN A 198 -0.51 -15.54 -14.71
N ASP A 199 -0.77 -14.76 -15.74
CA ASP A 199 -0.34 -13.37 -15.87
C ASP A 199 -1.54 -12.42 -15.77
N GLY A 200 -1.26 -11.17 -15.44
CA GLY A 200 -2.30 -10.15 -15.36
C GLY A 200 -1.77 -8.75 -15.15
N VAL A 201 -2.63 -7.78 -15.35
CA VAL A 201 -2.33 -6.37 -15.10
C VAL A 201 -3.42 -5.73 -14.27
N THR A 202 -3.02 -4.75 -13.46
CA THR A 202 -3.94 -3.74 -12.94
C THR A 202 -3.56 -2.39 -13.52
N ILE A 203 -4.57 -1.55 -13.73
CA ILE A 203 -4.38 -0.19 -14.22
C ILE A 203 -5.02 0.75 -13.21
N THR A 204 -4.22 1.66 -12.67
CA THR A 204 -4.67 2.76 -11.82
C THR A 204 -4.57 4.04 -12.63
N ASN A 205 -5.71 4.60 -13.02
CA ASN A 205 -5.79 5.82 -13.82
C ASN A 205 -6.42 6.95 -13.00
N MET A 206 -5.67 8.01 -12.78
CA MET A 206 -6.11 9.23 -12.10
C MET A 206 -6.44 10.37 -13.07
N GLY A 207 -6.37 10.13 -14.37
CA GLY A 207 -6.75 11.11 -15.40
C GLY A 207 -8.20 10.97 -15.83
N ASP A 208 -8.86 12.08 -16.15
CA ASP A 208 -10.29 12.11 -16.46
C ASP A 208 -10.66 11.51 -17.83
N THR A 209 -9.77 11.58 -18.81
CA THR A 209 -10.11 11.27 -20.22
C THR A 209 -8.93 10.69 -21.00
N GLN A 210 -8.16 9.80 -20.42
CA GLN A 210 -7.00 9.28 -21.14
C GLN A 210 -7.35 8.02 -21.91
N GLU A 211 -7.05 8.03 -23.20
CA GLU A 211 -6.82 6.80 -23.92
C GLU A 211 -5.65 6.09 -23.27
N LEU A 212 -5.91 4.94 -22.70
CA LEU A 212 -4.87 4.10 -22.14
C LEU A 212 -4.04 3.56 -23.29
N SER A 213 -2.82 4.05 -23.40
CA SER A 213 -1.86 3.56 -24.37
C SER A 213 -0.71 2.90 -23.62
N GLY A 214 -0.37 1.71 -24.02
CA GLY A 214 0.73 0.97 -23.43
C GLY A 214 0.62 -0.52 -23.70
N THR A 215 1.74 -1.16 -23.80
CA THR A 215 1.80 -2.62 -23.97
C THR A 215 2.45 -3.23 -22.75
N ALA A 216 1.78 -4.19 -22.14
CA ALA A 216 2.41 -5.06 -21.17
C ALA A 216 3.46 -5.92 -21.89
N THR A 217 4.72 -5.81 -21.50
CA THR A 217 5.83 -6.45 -22.23
C THR A 217 6.42 -7.66 -21.51
N ASN A 218 6.00 -7.90 -20.27
CA ASN A 218 6.49 -9.03 -19.49
C ASN A 218 5.50 -10.20 -19.43
N LEU A 219 4.28 -10.00 -19.88
CA LEU A 219 3.29 -11.07 -20.00
C LEU A 219 3.68 -12.01 -21.15
N ASP A 220 3.37 -13.27 -21.04
CA ASP A 220 3.62 -14.29 -22.05
C ASP A 220 2.73 -14.14 -23.27
#